data_71a6f56627aef32d3cabcd268314c0f8
#
_entry.id   71a6f56627aef32d3cabcd268314c0f8
#
_cell.length_a   1.000
_cell.length_b   1.000
_cell.length_c   1.000
_cell.angle_alpha   90.00
_cell.angle_beta   90.00
_cell.angle_gamma   90.00
#
_symmetry.space_group_name_H-M   'P 1'
#
loop_
_entity.id
_entity.type
_entity.pdbx_description
1 polymer ?
#
loop_
_entity_poly.entity_id
_entity_poly.type
_entity_poly.pdbx_seq_one_letter_code
_entity_poly.pdbx_strand_id
1 'polypeptide(L)'
;MIQAYFSNIRNIILNEIHNSKRDISIAVAWFTQRDLFNAIIGAIDRGVNVSLILINDIINRNEYGLDFSLYLQKGGKLCFVDSKKVLMHNKFCLFDGHLLITGSYNWTYAAEQRNAENIITTDELNVCNDYTNYFTSLWNGLTEVTEYSRIRLSDIVEDNFLQE
;
A
#
# COMPACT_ATOMS: atom_id res chain seq x y z
N MET A 1 20.98 5.35 -9.23
CA MET A 1 20.39 5.44 -10.62
C MET A 1 18.94 5.86 -10.49
N ILE A 2 18.47 6.77 -11.36
CA ILE A 2 17.05 7.20 -11.39
C ILE A 2 16.48 6.83 -12.75
N GLN A 3 15.32 6.18 -12.76
CA GLN A 3 14.65 5.79 -14.01
C GLN A 3 13.15 6.08 -13.94
N ALA A 4 12.60 6.64 -15.02
CA ALA A 4 11.17 6.93 -15.15
C ALA A 4 10.46 5.88 -15.98
N TYR A 5 9.21 5.58 -15.61
CA TYR A 5 8.34 4.64 -16.30
C TYR A 5 6.93 5.23 -16.46
N PHE A 6 6.35 5.03 -17.62
CA PHE A 6 5.02 5.50 -17.99
C PHE A 6 4.09 4.36 -18.42
N SER A 7 4.58 3.14 -18.39
CA SER A 7 3.84 1.91 -18.70
C SER A 7 4.47 0.71 -17.98
N ASN A 8 3.78 -0.42 -18.00
CA ASN A 8 4.25 -1.67 -17.39
C ASN A 8 4.56 -1.55 -15.88
N ILE A 9 3.93 -0.61 -15.21
CA ILE A 9 4.25 -0.22 -13.82
C ILE A 9 4.01 -1.38 -12.85
N ARG A 10 2.87 -2.09 -12.97
CA ARG A 10 2.57 -3.26 -12.13
C ARG A 10 3.69 -4.30 -12.19
N ASN A 11 4.19 -4.62 -13.38
CA ASN A 11 5.22 -5.64 -13.52
C ASN A 11 6.56 -5.19 -12.93
N ILE A 12 6.87 -3.89 -12.97
CA ILE A 12 8.05 -3.34 -12.30
C ILE A 12 7.93 -3.53 -10.79
N ILE A 13 6.78 -3.19 -10.21
CA ILE A 13 6.52 -3.37 -8.78
C ILE A 13 6.56 -4.87 -8.41
N LEU A 14 5.91 -5.74 -9.18
CA LEU A 14 5.93 -7.19 -8.96
C LEU A 14 7.35 -7.76 -8.95
N ASN A 15 8.19 -7.30 -9.88
CA ASN A 15 9.59 -7.72 -9.96
C ASN A 15 10.36 -7.37 -8.68
N GLU A 16 10.19 -6.15 -8.17
CA GLU A 16 10.86 -5.72 -6.94
C GLU A 16 10.33 -6.44 -5.70
N ILE A 17 9.02 -6.72 -5.63
CA ILE A 17 8.46 -7.57 -4.56
C ILE A 17 9.09 -8.96 -4.58
N HIS A 18 9.22 -9.58 -5.76
CA HIS A 18 9.82 -10.92 -5.89
C HIS A 18 11.32 -10.94 -5.54
N ASN A 19 12.02 -9.84 -5.77
CA ASN A 19 13.46 -9.73 -5.51
C ASN A 19 13.78 -9.35 -4.06
N SER A 20 12.81 -8.81 -3.32
CA SER A 20 13.01 -8.38 -1.92
C SER A 20 13.34 -9.55 -1.00
N LYS A 21 14.24 -9.30 -0.05
CA LYS A 21 14.80 -10.33 0.86
C LYS A 21 14.62 -9.99 2.33
N ARG A 22 14.45 -8.72 2.69
CA ARG A 22 14.40 -8.28 4.08
C ARG A 22 13.09 -7.60 4.45
N ASP A 23 12.78 -6.50 3.79
CA ASP A 23 11.64 -5.66 4.15
C ASP A 23 11.05 -4.93 2.96
N ILE A 24 9.73 -4.73 3.00
CA ILE A 24 8.97 -3.93 2.04
C ILE A 24 8.09 -2.99 2.85
N SER A 25 8.25 -1.67 2.64
CA SER A 25 7.44 -0.64 3.28
C SER A 25 6.61 0.07 2.22
N ILE A 26 5.29 0.01 2.35
CA ILE A 26 4.34 0.47 1.33
C ILE A 26 3.42 1.53 1.94
N ALA A 27 3.40 2.73 1.37
CA ALA A 27 2.43 3.76 1.66
C ALA A 27 1.70 4.12 0.36
N VAL A 28 0.49 3.63 0.20
CA VAL A 28 -0.38 3.93 -0.94
C VAL A 28 -1.78 4.28 -0.45
N ALA A 29 -2.43 5.24 -1.12
CA ALA A 29 -3.77 5.64 -0.74
C ALA A 29 -4.74 4.47 -0.86
N TRP A 30 -4.75 3.77 -1.99
CA TRP A 30 -5.67 2.67 -2.27
C TRP A 30 -4.95 1.44 -2.81
N PHE A 31 -5.34 0.29 -2.28
CA PHE A 31 -4.81 -1.01 -2.64
C PHE A 31 -5.95 -2.00 -2.89
N THR A 32 -6.19 -2.34 -4.16
CA THR A 32 -7.24 -3.28 -4.59
C THR A 32 -6.74 -4.38 -5.53
N GLN A 33 -5.51 -4.28 -6.05
CA GLN A 33 -4.95 -5.25 -6.99
C GLN A 33 -4.59 -6.59 -6.33
N ARG A 34 -5.21 -7.66 -6.81
CA ARG A 34 -4.96 -9.02 -6.30
C ARG A 34 -3.55 -9.54 -6.63
N ASP A 35 -3.03 -9.21 -7.79
CA ASP A 35 -1.70 -9.67 -8.20
C ASP A 35 -0.60 -9.14 -7.27
N LEU A 36 -0.66 -7.84 -6.94
CA LEU A 36 0.26 -7.22 -5.99
C LEU A 36 0.05 -7.76 -4.57
N PHE A 37 -1.20 -7.98 -4.18
CA PHE A 37 -1.54 -8.56 -2.88
C PHE A 37 -0.96 -9.97 -2.73
N ASN A 38 -1.18 -10.84 -3.72
CA ASN A 38 -0.62 -12.19 -3.71
C ASN A 38 0.91 -12.19 -3.70
N ALA A 39 1.52 -11.23 -4.39
CA ALA A 39 2.98 -11.09 -4.40
C ALA A 39 3.53 -10.73 -3.01
N ILE A 40 2.89 -9.80 -2.27
CA ILE A 40 3.34 -9.46 -0.91
C ILE A 40 3.08 -10.60 0.08
N ILE A 41 1.99 -11.36 -0.07
CA ILE A 41 1.79 -12.60 0.71
C ILE A 41 2.92 -13.59 0.45
N GLY A 42 3.31 -13.78 -0.82
CA GLY A 42 4.45 -14.63 -1.19
C GLY A 42 5.78 -14.13 -0.61
N ALA A 43 5.97 -12.81 -0.53
CA ALA A 43 7.15 -12.23 0.11
C ALA A 43 7.18 -12.54 1.62
N ILE A 44 6.05 -12.41 2.31
CA ILE A 44 5.93 -12.77 3.73
C ILE A 44 6.25 -14.26 3.94
N ASP A 45 5.74 -15.14 3.08
CA ASP A 45 6.01 -16.59 3.14
C ASP A 45 7.50 -16.91 2.95
N ARG A 46 8.27 -16.02 2.26
CA ARG A 46 9.73 -16.13 2.15
C ARG A 46 10.49 -15.52 3.34
N GLY A 47 9.80 -14.95 4.32
CA GLY A 47 10.41 -14.31 5.49
C GLY A 47 10.67 -12.80 5.34
N VAL A 48 10.12 -12.16 4.32
CA VAL A 48 10.21 -10.69 4.15
C VAL A 48 9.24 -10.00 5.10
N ASN A 49 9.70 -8.97 5.80
CA ASN A 49 8.84 -8.13 6.64
C ASN A 49 8.09 -7.13 5.74
N VAL A 50 6.77 -7.15 5.75
CA VAL A 50 5.95 -6.25 4.95
C VAL A 50 5.11 -5.35 5.86
N SER A 51 5.18 -4.04 5.62
CA SER A 51 4.40 -3.02 6.34
C SER A 51 3.59 -2.19 5.35
N LEU A 52 2.29 -2.09 5.58
CA LEU A 52 1.34 -1.34 4.76
C LEU A 52 0.77 -0.15 5.53
N ILE A 53 0.72 1.02 4.88
CA ILE A 53 -0.08 2.17 5.30
C ILE A 53 -1.08 2.47 4.20
N LEU A 54 -2.38 2.43 4.54
CA LEU A 54 -3.51 2.62 3.62
C LEU A 54 -4.50 3.62 4.22
N ILE A 55 -5.33 4.24 3.38
CA ILE A 55 -6.47 5.04 3.83
C ILE A 55 -7.54 4.12 4.45
N ASN A 56 -8.09 4.55 5.58
CA ASN A 56 -9.23 3.90 6.21
C ASN A 56 -10.55 4.32 5.54
N ASP A 57 -10.88 3.67 4.45
CA ASP A 57 -12.11 3.95 3.70
C ASP A 57 -12.71 2.69 3.06
N ILE A 58 -13.89 2.90 2.44
CA ILE A 58 -14.64 1.83 1.77
C ILE A 58 -13.91 1.26 0.54
N ILE A 59 -13.04 2.04 -0.13
CA ILE A 59 -12.28 1.55 -1.30
C ILE A 59 -11.33 0.44 -0.86
N ASN A 60 -10.61 0.66 0.25
CA ASN A 60 -9.68 -0.32 0.78
C ASN A 60 -10.36 -1.46 1.56
N ARG A 61 -11.51 -1.19 2.20
CA ARG A 61 -12.09 -2.09 3.20
C ARG A 61 -13.45 -2.66 2.84
N ASN A 62 -13.93 -2.51 1.59
CA ASN A 62 -15.22 -3.06 1.20
C ASN A 62 -15.27 -4.59 1.28
N GLU A 63 -16.49 -5.13 1.39
CA GLU A 63 -16.74 -6.56 1.56
C GLU A 63 -16.26 -7.44 0.39
N TYR A 64 -16.05 -6.87 -0.79
CA TYR A 64 -15.55 -7.56 -1.98
C TYR A 64 -14.05 -7.33 -2.23
N GLY A 65 -13.39 -6.53 -1.38
CA GLY A 65 -11.98 -6.17 -1.50
C GLY A 65 -11.00 -7.26 -1.07
N LEU A 66 -9.74 -6.86 -0.94
CA LEU A 66 -8.67 -7.75 -0.49
C LEU A 66 -8.90 -8.21 0.96
N ASP A 67 -8.51 -9.43 1.26
CA ASP A 67 -8.61 -9.99 2.60
C ASP A 67 -7.37 -9.66 3.44
N PHE A 68 -7.37 -8.52 4.09
CA PHE A 68 -6.29 -8.13 4.99
C PHE A 68 -6.20 -8.99 6.27
N SER A 69 -7.24 -9.78 6.60
CA SER A 69 -7.12 -10.79 7.67
C SER A 69 -6.07 -11.83 7.33
N LEU A 70 -6.05 -12.32 6.09
CA LEU A 70 -5.02 -13.24 5.62
C LEU A 70 -3.63 -12.61 5.71
N TYR A 71 -3.50 -11.36 5.26
CA TYR A 71 -2.25 -10.62 5.33
C TYR A 71 -1.71 -10.51 6.77
N LEU A 72 -2.58 -10.18 7.74
CA LEU A 72 -2.21 -10.12 9.15
C LEU A 72 -1.86 -11.50 9.72
N GLN A 73 -2.63 -12.53 9.38
CA GLN A 73 -2.37 -13.92 9.83
C GLN A 73 -1.00 -14.44 9.36
N LYS A 74 -0.57 -14.01 8.18
CA LYS A 74 0.74 -14.35 7.61
C LYS A 74 1.90 -13.58 8.25
N GLY A 75 1.62 -12.58 9.07
CA GLY A 75 2.61 -11.75 9.75
C GLY A 75 2.84 -10.37 9.12
N GLY A 76 2.05 -9.99 8.13
CA GLY A 76 2.04 -8.63 7.59
C GLY A 76 1.60 -7.61 8.63
N LYS A 77 2.14 -6.40 8.55
CA LYS A 77 1.80 -5.28 9.42
C LYS A 77 1.01 -4.24 8.65
N LEU A 78 0.01 -3.66 9.29
CA LEU A 78 -0.96 -2.75 8.68
C LEU A 78 -1.30 -1.60 9.61
N CYS A 79 -1.28 -0.38 9.08
CA CYS A 79 -1.89 0.81 9.67
C CYS A 79 -2.87 1.43 8.70
N PHE A 80 -4.04 1.82 9.20
CA PHE A 80 -4.99 2.66 8.46
C PHE A 80 -4.89 4.11 8.91
N VAL A 81 -4.92 5.03 7.94
CA VAL A 81 -4.95 6.47 8.20
C VAL A 81 -6.39 6.96 8.08
N ASP A 82 -6.88 7.60 9.13
CA ASP A 82 -8.13 8.35 9.06
C ASP A 82 -7.90 9.69 8.37
N SER A 83 -8.40 9.83 7.16
CA SER A 83 -8.15 10.98 6.29
C SER A 83 -9.16 12.13 6.45
N LYS A 84 -9.84 12.26 7.59
CA LYS A 84 -10.80 13.33 7.85
C LYS A 84 -10.18 14.73 7.86
N LYS A 85 -8.93 14.86 8.31
CA LYS A 85 -8.21 16.15 8.38
C LYS A 85 -7.20 16.32 7.25
N VAL A 86 -6.38 15.31 7.02
CA VAL A 86 -5.34 15.29 5.97
C VAL A 86 -5.47 13.98 5.21
N LEU A 87 -5.65 14.08 3.90
CA LEU A 87 -5.70 12.91 3.03
C LEU A 87 -4.29 12.31 2.90
N MET A 88 -4.10 11.07 3.33
CA MET A 88 -2.87 10.31 3.07
C MET A 88 -2.85 9.90 1.60
N HIS A 89 -2.24 10.73 0.76
CA HIS A 89 -2.27 10.57 -0.70
C HIS A 89 -0.94 10.07 -1.27
N ASN A 90 -0.08 9.52 -0.44
CA ASN A 90 1.19 8.93 -0.86
C ASN A 90 1.00 7.70 -1.73
N LYS A 91 1.94 7.47 -2.62
CA LYS A 91 2.04 6.28 -3.46
C LYS A 91 3.51 5.97 -3.65
N PHE A 92 4.11 5.36 -2.61
CA PHE A 92 5.50 4.93 -2.69
C PHE A 92 5.72 3.58 -2.01
N CYS A 93 6.78 2.94 -2.40
CA CYS A 93 7.22 1.67 -1.85
C CYS A 93 8.74 1.63 -1.75
N LEU A 94 9.22 1.17 -0.60
CA LEU A 94 10.65 0.93 -0.33
C LEU A 94 10.91 -0.57 -0.26
N PHE A 95 11.95 -1.01 -0.92
CA PHE A 95 12.39 -2.40 -0.98
C PHE A 95 13.78 -2.53 -0.37
N ASP A 96 13.88 -3.33 0.69
CA ASP A 96 15.13 -3.64 1.41
C ASP A 96 15.92 -2.40 1.85
N GLY A 97 15.26 -1.24 1.98
CA GLY A 97 15.87 0.03 2.37
C GLY A 97 16.77 0.69 1.33
N HIS A 98 16.87 0.14 0.11
CA HIS A 98 17.81 0.64 -0.89
C HIS A 98 17.21 0.91 -2.28
N LEU A 99 15.96 0.56 -2.51
CA LEU A 99 15.25 0.89 -3.73
C LEU A 99 13.91 1.55 -3.39
N LEU A 100 13.66 2.69 -3.99
CA LEU A 100 12.39 3.42 -3.90
C LEU A 100 11.66 3.37 -5.24
N ILE A 101 10.36 3.12 -5.18
CA ILE A 101 9.41 3.38 -6.26
C ILE A 101 8.41 4.42 -5.76
N THR A 102 8.25 5.53 -6.49
CA THR A 102 7.30 6.59 -6.15
C THR A 102 6.71 7.21 -7.41
N GLY A 103 5.50 7.73 -7.31
CA GLY A 103 4.82 8.39 -8.43
C GLY A 103 3.32 8.54 -8.20
N SER A 104 2.53 8.48 -9.26
CA SER A 104 1.08 8.66 -9.22
C SER A 104 0.31 7.34 -8.98
N TYR A 105 0.96 6.19 -9.10
CA TYR A 105 0.34 4.87 -9.22
C TYR A 105 -0.18 4.34 -7.87
N ASN A 106 -1.51 4.33 -7.69
CA ASN A 106 -2.16 3.53 -6.65
C ASN A 106 -2.11 2.04 -7.04
N TRP A 107 -2.14 1.17 -6.06
CA TRP A 107 -2.14 -0.28 -6.29
C TRP A 107 -3.57 -0.79 -6.59
N THR A 108 -4.18 -0.22 -7.63
CA THR A 108 -5.56 -0.46 -8.04
C THR A 108 -5.66 -0.91 -9.49
N TYR A 109 -6.75 -1.58 -9.83
CA TYR A 109 -7.03 -1.93 -11.23
C TYR A 109 -7.24 -0.69 -12.11
N ALA A 110 -7.83 0.37 -11.56
CA ALA A 110 -8.00 1.61 -12.30
C ALA A 110 -6.65 2.22 -12.68
N ALA A 111 -5.67 2.23 -11.77
CA ALA A 111 -4.32 2.71 -12.07
C ALA A 111 -3.64 1.89 -13.18
N GLU A 112 -3.86 0.57 -13.20
CA GLU A 112 -3.25 -0.30 -14.22
C GLU A 112 -3.95 -0.22 -15.58
N GLN A 113 -5.28 -0.11 -15.62
CA GLN A 113 -6.05 -0.34 -16.84
C GLN A 113 -6.67 0.91 -17.46
N ARG A 114 -6.87 1.98 -16.66
CA ARG A 114 -7.69 3.13 -17.08
C ARG A 114 -6.98 4.47 -16.99
N ASN A 115 -5.97 4.57 -16.14
CA ASN A 115 -5.31 5.83 -15.86
C ASN A 115 -4.00 5.95 -16.64
N ALA A 116 -3.64 7.18 -17.01
CA ALA A 116 -2.28 7.52 -17.37
C ALA A 116 -1.48 7.78 -16.10
N GLU A 117 -0.52 6.91 -15.80
CA GLU A 117 0.26 6.93 -14.58
C GLU A 117 1.76 7.01 -14.87
N ASN A 118 2.52 7.43 -13.89
CA ASN A 118 3.96 7.40 -13.96
C ASN A 118 4.58 7.03 -12.61
N ILE A 119 5.76 6.45 -12.66
CA ILE A 119 6.63 6.23 -11.52
C ILE A 119 8.06 6.59 -11.86
N ILE A 120 8.84 6.86 -10.83
CA ILE A 120 10.28 6.77 -10.86
C ILE A 120 10.75 5.66 -9.92
N THR A 121 11.87 5.04 -10.30
CA THR A 121 12.63 4.15 -9.41
C THR A 121 13.98 4.80 -9.12
N THR A 122 14.48 4.68 -7.90
CA THR A 122 15.81 5.17 -7.54
C THR A 122 16.43 4.34 -6.42
N ASP A 123 17.74 4.13 -6.54
CA ASP A 123 18.60 3.53 -5.51
C ASP A 123 19.51 4.58 -4.85
N GLU A 124 19.22 5.87 -5.04
CA GLU A 124 19.97 6.95 -4.39
C GLU A 124 19.78 6.89 -2.87
N LEU A 125 20.85 6.59 -2.16
CA LEU A 125 20.83 6.27 -0.73
C LEU A 125 20.19 7.39 0.11
N ASN A 126 20.51 8.64 -0.17
CA ASN A 126 19.95 9.77 0.57
C ASN A 126 18.43 9.85 0.39
N VAL A 127 17.93 9.66 -0.84
CA VAL A 127 16.50 9.66 -1.14
C VAL A 127 15.80 8.49 -0.46
N CYS A 128 16.36 7.29 -0.54
CA CYS A 128 15.80 6.11 0.14
C CYS A 128 15.76 6.31 1.67
N ASN A 129 16.80 6.90 2.26
CA ASN A 129 16.83 7.21 3.70
C ASN A 129 15.76 8.24 4.09
N ASP A 130 15.58 9.30 3.29
CA ASP A 130 14.55 10.30 3.54
C ASP A 130 13.14 9.68 3.53
N TYR A 131 12.85 8.82 2.55
CA TYR A 131 11.57 8.12 2.49
C TYR A 131 11.41 7.08 3.61
N THR A 132 12.48 6.41 4.02
CA THR A 132 12.46 5.49 5.17
C THR A 132 12.13 6.25 6.45
N ASN A 133 12.76 7.39 6.69
CA ASN A 133 12.50 8.24 7.85
C ASN A 133 11.07 8.78 7.83
N TYR A 134 10.58 9.20 6.68
CA TYR A 134 9.20 9.66 6.51
C TYR A 134 8.19 8.54 6.78
N PHE A 135 8.40 7.35 6.22
CA PHE A 135 7.55 6.17 6.47
C PHE A 135 7.50 5.82 7.96
N THR A 136 8.66 5.78 8.61
CA THR A 136 8.78 5.48 10.04
C THR A 136 8.06 6.53 10.89
N SER A 137 8.21 7.81 10.57
CA SER A 137 7.51 8.91 11.24
C SER A 137 6.00 8.80 11.09
N LEU A 138 5.51 8.48 9.88
CA LEU A 138 4.10 8.28 9.61
C LEU A 138 3.55 7.07 10.37
N TRP A 139 4.27 5.94 10.34
CA TRP A 139 3.91 4.71 11.06
C TRP A 139 3.80 4.92 12.57
N ASN A 140 4.77 5.61 13.16
CA ASN A 140 4.82 5.85 14.60
C ASN A 140 3.68 6.76 15.10
N GLY A 141 3.09 7.56 14.23
CA GLY A 141 1.90 8.37 14.53
C GLY A 141 0.58 7.61 14.42
N LEU A 142 0.60 6.33 14.03
CA LEU A 142 -0.57 5.50 13.78
C LEU A 142 -0.65 4.34 14.76
N THR A 143 -1.83 3.72 14.83
CA THR A 143 -2.05 2.49 15.60
C THR A 143 -2.03 1.29 14.65
N GLU A 144 -1.20 0.31 14.93
CA GLU A 144 -1.12 -0.93 14.16
C GLU A 144 -2.41 -1.75 14.30
N VAL A 145 -2.93 -2.22 13.18
CA VAL A 145 -4.15 -3.03 13.12
C VAL A 145 -3.83 -4.45 13.59
N THR A 146 -4.50 -4.90 14.63
CA THR A 146 -4.37 -6.27 15.16
C THR A 146 -5.50 -7.19 14.71
N GLU A 147 -6.69 -6.63 14.47
CA GLU A 147 -7.86 -7.32 13.96
C GLU A 147 -8.47 -6.54 12.80
N TYR A 148 -8.67 -7.20 11.68
CA TYR A 148 -9.24 -6.58 10.49
C TYR A 148 -10.71 -6.98 10.32
N SER A 149 -11.55 -5.97 10.02
CA SER A 149 -12.94 -6.15 9.60
C SER A 149 -13.22 -5.38 8.33
N ARG A 150 -14.02 -5.98 7.45
CA ARG A 150 -14.53 -5.31 6.23
C ARG A 150 -15.66 -4.35 6.58
N ILE A 151 -15.81 -3.30 5.77
CA ILE A 151 -16.95 -2.40 5.84
C ILE A 151 -18.01 -2.91 4.87
N ARG A 152 -19.22 -3.14 5.36
CA ARG A 152 -20.36 -3.52 4.51
C ARG A 152 -20.95 -2.28 3.86
N LEU A 153 -21.29 -2.38 2.58
CA LEU A 153 -21.94 -1.29 1.85
C LEU A 153 -23.31 -0.93 2.47
N SER A 154 -24.02 -1.92 3.00
CA SER A 154 -25.29 -1.70 3.71
C SER A 154 -25.14 -0.80 4.95
N ASP A 155 -24.04 -0.89 5.68
CA ASP A 155 -23.81 -0.11 6.90
C ASP A 155 -23.63 1.38 6.60
N ILE A 156 -23.09 1.73 5.42
CA ILE A 156 -22.94 3.13 4.97
C ILE A 156 -24.28 3.75 4.57
N VAL A 157 -25.17 2.99 3.97
CA VAL A 157 -26.49 3.45 3.56
C VAL A 157 -27.36 3.77 4.78
N GLU A 158 -27.27 2.95 5.84
CA GLU A 158 -27.99 3.16 7.10
C GLU A 158 -27.54 4.43 7.82
N ASP A 159 -26.23 4.70 7.89
CA ASP A 159 -25.71 5.92 8.53
C ASP A 159 -26.13 7.20 7.82
N ASN A 160 -26.32 7.19 6.50
CA ASN A 160 -26.79 8.33 5.74
C ASN A 160 -28.29 8.60 5.93
N PHE A 161 -29.10 7.58 6.23
CA PHE A 161 -30.53 7.74 6.53
C PHE A 161 -30.81 8.22 7.95
N LEU A 162 -29.89 8.05 8.88
CA LEU A 162 -30.02 8.51 10.27
C LEU A 162 -29.57 9.97 10.48
N GLN A 163 -29.03 10.63 9.45
CA GLN A 163 -28.56 12.03 9.50
C GLN A 163 -29.52 13.01 8.78
N GLU A 164 -30.62 12.55 8.22
CA GLU A 164 -31.73 13.36 7.74
C GLU A 164 -32.91 13.36 8.78
#